data_67f5086e370bc6d035a57cbb47120cd0
#
_entry.id   67f5086e370bc6d035a57cbb47120cd0
#
_cell.length_a   1.000
_cell.length_b   1.000
_cell.length_c   1.000
_cell.angle_alpha   90.00
_cell.angle_beta   90.00
_cell.angle_gamma   90.00
#
_symmetry.space_group_name_H-M   'P 1'
#
loop_
_entity.id
_entity.type
_entity.pdbx_description
1 polymer ?
#
loop_
_entity_poly.entity_id
_entity_poly.type
_entity_poly.pdbx_seq_one_letter_code
_entity_poly.pdbx_strand_id
1 'polypeptide(L)'
;MSEYLLQMTGIDKRFGGVHALDHVNFAVRPGKVMCLAGENGCGKSTLVKIISGVYTRDEGEVLFEGKPIQHITPAEATRLGIQVIYQDLSIFPNLTVMENLAINSEITANRKIVNRKRWEQTAKEALSKIGYEIDRISLASRRRRLVSVSSDL
;
A
#
# COMPACT_ATOMS: atom_id res chain seq x y z
N MET A 1 25.85 -4.87 2.52
CA MET A 1 24.44 -4.46 2.66
C MET A 1 24.29 -3.15 1.93
N SER A 2 23.22 -2.95 1.18
CA SER A 2 23.00 -1.66 0.49
C SER A 2 22.77 -0.55 1.53
N GLU A 3 23.30 0.65 1.28
CA GLU A 3 23.05 1.83 2.13
C GLU A 3 21.58 2.25 2.10
N TYR A 4 20.90 1.98 0.98
CA TYR A 4 19.50 2.33 0.75
C TYR A 4 18.62 1.10 0.68
N LEU A 5 17.45 1.18 1.31
CA LEU A 5 16.39 0.19 1.18
C LEU A 5 15.74 0.29 -0.21
N LEU A 6 15.43 1.52 -0.62
CA LEU A 6 14.90 1.85 -1.94
C LEU A 6 15.71 3.01 -2.51
N GLN A 7 16.12 2.89 -3.75
CA GLN A 7 16.79 3.95 -4.50
C GLN A 7 16.16 4.06 -5.89
N MET A 8 15.84 5.25 -6.29
CA MET A 8 15.28 5.61 -7.59
C MET A 8 16.14 6.68 -8.20
N THR A 9 16.58 6.48 -9.44
CA THR A 9 17.51 7.39 -10.13
C THR A 9 16.98 7.72 -11.51
N GLY A 10 16.88 9.01 -11.82
CA GLY A 10 16.46 9.53 -13.11
C GLY A 10 15.06 9.09 -13.53
N ILE A 11 14.13 9.01 -12.59
CA ILE A 11 12.77 8.55 -12.88
C ILE A 11 12.02 9.58 -13.72
N ASP A 12 11.59 9.14 -14.90
CA ASP A 12 10.74 9.90 -15.79
C ASP A 12 9.36 9.25 -15.89
N LYS A 13 8.31 10.09 -15.94
CA LYS A 13 6.94 9.64 -16.15
C LYS A 13 6.10 10.69 -16.84
N ARG A 14 5.48 10.29 -17.95
CA ARG A 14 4.58 11.13 -18.74
C ARG A 14 3.19 10.51 -18.84
N PHE A 15 2.20 11.35 -18.84
CA PHE A 15 0.80 10.98 -19.09
C PHE A 15 0.25 11.90 -20.18
N GLY A 16 0.17 11.39 -21.40
CA GLY A 16 -0.23 12.21 -22.54
C GLY A 16 0.64 13.46 -22.68
N GLY A 17 0.05 14.64 -22.53
CA GLY A 17 0.77 15.94 -22.61
C GLY A 17 1.40 16.41 -21.29
N VAL A 18 1.27 15.66 -20.18
CA VAL A 18 1.76 16.07 -18.85
C VAL A 18 3.03 15.31 -18.49
N HIS A 19 4.12 16.04 -18.21
CA HIS A 19 5.36 15.49 -17.68
C HIS A 19 5.24 15.46 -16.14
N ALA A 20 4.84 14.33 -15.59
CA ALA A 20 4.51 14.18 -14.18
C ALA A 20 5.74 14.00 -13.28
N LEU A 21 6.80 13.37 -13.80
CA LEU A 21 8.11 13.23 -13.15
C LEU A 21 9.18 13.46 -14.22
N ASP A 22 10.13 14.35 -13.92
CA ASP A 22 11.24 14.71 -14.80
C ASP A 22 12.55 14.41 -14.09
N HIS A 23 13.22 13.32 -14.47
CA HIS A 23 14.51 12.83 -13.96
C HIS A 23 14.62 12.83 -12.43
N VAL A 24 13.55 12.43 -11.75
CA VAL A 24 13.44 12.49 -10.28
C VAL A 24 14.35 11.45 -9.62
N ASN A 25 15.12 11.88 -8.63
CA ASN A 25 15.89 11.01 -7.75
C ASN A 25 15.25 10.95 -6.38
N PHE A 26 15.13 9.74 -5.83
CA PHE A 26 14.55 9.49 -4.53
C PHE A 26 15.21 8.30 -3.85
N ALA A 27 15.51 8.40 -2.55
CA ALA A 27 16.10 7.29 -1.83
C ALA A 27 15.60 7.21 -0.39
N VAL A 28 15.42 5.99 0.11
CA VAL A 28 15.00 5.72 1.49
C VAL A 28 16.02 4.79 2.14
N ARG A 29 16.51 5.17 3.31
CA ARG A 29 17.41 4.33 4.12
C ARG A 29 16.61 3.44 5.07
N PRO A 30 17.10 2.24 5.42
CA PRO A 30 16.48 1.39 6.41
C PRO A 30 16.29 2.12 7.75
N GLY A 31 15.14 1.94 8.39
CA GLY A 31 14.85 2.51 9.71
C GLY A 31 14.73 4.04 9.76
N LYS A 32 14.64 4.72 8.60
CA LYS A 32 14.46 6.17 8.53
C LYS A 32 13.07 6.52 8.00
N VAL A 33 12.52 7.63 8.50
CA VAL A 33 11.31 8.25 7.97
C VAL A 33 11.72 9.27 6.92
N MET A 34 11.14 9.18 5.72
CA MET A 34 11.33 10.14 4.63
C MET A 34 10.02 10.90 4.41
N CYS A 35 10.09 12.21 4.48
CA CYS A 35 8.95 13.08 4.16
C CYS A 35 9.07 13.59 2.73
N LEU A 36 8.04 13.34 1.92
CA LEU A 36 7.92 13.84 0.55
C LEU A 36 7.01 15.06 0.55
N ALA A 37 7.61 16.26 0.59
CA ALA A 37 6.90 17.54 0.61
C ALA A 37 6.87 18.19 -0.78
N GLY A 38 5.87 19.01 -1.03
CA GLY A 38 5.70 19.77 -2.28
C GLY A 38 4.24 20.14 -2.54
N GLU A 39 4.01 21.00 -3.51
CA GLU A 39 2.69 21.48 -3.90
C GLU A 39 1.80 20.38 -4.50
N ASN A 40 0.50 20.65 -4.59
CA ASN A 40 -0.42 19.75 -5.27
C ASN A 40 -0.07 19.69 -6.76
N GLY A 41 -0.05 18.46 -7.32
CA GLY A 41 0.30 18.23 -8.73
C GLY A 41 1.80 18.08 -9.02
N CYS A 42 2.72 18.27 -8.05
CA CYS A 42 4.16 18.15 -8.29
C CYS A 42 4.69 16.70 -8.41
N GLY A 43 3.83 15.70 -8.64
CA GLY A 43 4.25 14.33 -8.94
C GLY A 43 4.40 13.39 -7.72
N LYS A 44 4.17 13.82 -6.46
CA LYS A 44 4.30 12.98 -5.25
C LYS A 44 3.51 11.66 -5.36
N SER A 45 2.25 11.76 -5.68
CA SER A 45 1.37 10.59 -5.82
C SER A 45 1.79 9.69 -6.99
N THR A 46 2.35 10.25 -8.05
CA THR A 46 2.89 9.50 -9.19
C THR A 46 4.11 8.68 -8.76
N LEU A 47 5.03 9.30 -8.01
CA LEU A 47 6.21 8.61 -7.47
C LEU A 47 5.81 7.44 -6.56
N VAL A 48 4.88 7.66 -5.61
CA VAL A 48 4.36 6.62 -4.72
C VAL A 48 3.69 5.49 -5.50
N LYS A 49 2.93 5.82 -6.57
CA LYS A 49 2.28 4.81 -7.43
C LYS A 49 3.29 4.00 -8.26
N ILE A 50 4.43 4.57 -8.61
CA ILE A 50 5.53 3.82 -9.24
C ILE A 50 6.17 2.87 -8.22
N ILE A 51 6.45 3.33 -7.01
CA ILE A 51 7.01 2.51 -5.93
C ILE A 51 6.08 1.32 -5.60
N SER A 52 4.78 1.54 -5.61
CA SER A 52 3.78 0.49 -5.34
C SER A 52 3.43 -0.39 -6.54
N GLY A 53 4.02 -0.13 -7.70
CA GLY A 53 3.78 -0.92 -8.92
C GLY A 53 2.45 -0.65 -9.62
N VAL A 54 1.72 0.40 -9.22
CA VAL A 54 0.47 0.82 -9.90
C VAL A 54 0.76 1.50 -11.23
N TYR A 55 1.87 2.24 -11.31
CA TYR A 55 2.36 2.83 -12.53
C TYR A 55 3.75 2.30 -12.88
N THR A 56 4.00 2.13 -14.17
CA THR A 56 5.36 1.90 -14.71
C THR A 56 6.03 3.24 -14.96
N ARG A 57 7.31 3.34 -14.65
CA ARG A 57 8.16 4.44 -15.10
C ARG A 57 8.42 4.35 -16.60
N ASP A 58 8.67 5.47 -17.22
CA ASP A 58 9.04 5.50 -18.64
C ASP A 58 10.57 5.38 -18.80
N GLU A 59 11.34 6.05 -17.91
CA GLU A 59 12.80 5.97 -17.83
C GLU A 59 13.30 5.91 -16.39
N GLY A 60 14.61 5.70 -16.22
CA GLY A 60 15.28 5.64 -14.93
C GLY A 60 15.38 4.24 -14.34
N GLU A 61 16.02 4.16 -13.18
CA GLU A 61 16.32 2.91 -12.49
C GLU A 61 15.72 2.88 -11.08
N VAL A 62 15.27 1.69 -10.66
CA VAL A 62 14.80 1.44 -9.29
C VAL A 62 15.58 0.27 -8.72
N LEU A 63 16.21 0.49 -7.56
CA LEU A 63 16.89 -0.54 -6.79
C LEU A 63 16.15 -0.74 -5.45
N PHE A 64 15.91 -1.99 -5.10
CA PHE A 64 15.40 -2.38 -3.78
C PHE A 64 16.44 -3.28 -3.10
N GLU A 65 16.94 -2.86 -1.95
CA GLU A 65 18.06 -3.52 -1.25
C GLU A 65 19.29 -3.73 -2.16
N GLY A 66 19.54 -2.78 -3.07
CA GLY A 66 20.63 -2.83 -4.04
C GLY A 66 20.38 -3.73 -5.25
N LYS A 67 19.22 -4.37 -5.36
CA LYS A 67 18.86 -5.20 -6.51
C LYS A 67 17.99 -4.42 -7.48
N PRO A 68 18.30 -4.43 -8.80
CA PRO A 68 17.50 -3.71 -9.78
C PRO A 68 16.12 -4.36 -9.96
N ILE A 69 15.10 -3.51 -10.00
CA ILE A 69 13.72 -3.91 -10.31
C ILE A 69 13.33 -3.26 -11.63
N GLN A 70 13.14 -4.06 -12.66
CA GLN A 70 12.71 -3.54 -13.98
C GLN A 70 11.23 -3.20 -14.01
N HIS A 71 10.40 -4.15 -13.62
CA HIS A 71 8.95 -3.96 -13.47
C HIS A 71 8.54 -4.44 -12.09
N ILE A 72 7.73 -3.65 -11.42
CA ILE A 72 7.11 -4.02 -10.16
C ILE A 72 5.60 -3.99 -10.35
N THR A 73 4.94 -5.09 -10.03
CA THR A 73 3.49 -5.16 -9.93
C THR A 73 3.06 -4.94 -8.48
N PRO A 74 1.81 -4.54 -8.19
CA PRO A 74 1.34 -4.37 -6.82
C PRO A 74 1.51 -5.63 -5.96
N ALA A 75 1.37 -6.82 -6.56
CA ALA A 75 1.58 -8.09 -5.86
C ALA A 75 3.06 -8.32 -5.51
N GLU A 76 3.98 -7.93 -6.38
CA GLU A 76 5.42 -8.00 -6.12
C GLU A 76 5.85 -6.96 -5.10
N ALA A 77 5.35 -5.72 -5.18
CA ALA A 77 5.58 -4.69 -4.17
C ALA A 77 5.18 -5.19 -2.78
N THR A 78 4.00 -5.79 -2.66
CA THR A 78 3.54 -6.39 -1.39
C THR A 78 4.47 -7.52 -0.91
N ARG A 79 4.96 -8.39 -1.81
CA ARG A 79 5.92 -9.46 -1.46
C ARG A 79 7.27 -8.93 -1.01
N LEU A 80 7.71 -7.79 -1.54
CA LEU A 80 8.91 -7.07 -1.09
C LEU A 80 8.70 -6.32 0.23
N GLY A 81 7.49 -6.32 0.80
CA GLY A 81 7.15 -5.61 2.02
C GLY A 81 6.78 -4.14 1.80
N ILE A 82 6.64 -3.69 0.56
CA ILE A 82 6.20 -2.34 0.23
C ILE A 82 4.68 -2.29 0.36
N GLN A 83 4.18 -1.51 1.31
CA GLN A 83 2.76 -1.30 1.51
C GLN A 83 2.44 0.19 1.44
N VAL A 84 1.38 0.53 0.73
CA VAL A 84 0.93 1.91 0.54
C VAL A 84 -0.44 2.09 1.17
N ILE A 85 -0.56 3.14 1.97
CA ILE A 85 -1.84 3.60 2.50
C ILE A 85 -2.26 4.78 1.65
N TYR A 86 -3.36 4.62 0.90
CA TYR A 86 -3.94 5.70 0.13
C TYR A 86 -4.84 6.56 1.01
N GLN A 87 -4.96 7.84 0.67
CA GLN A 87 -5.82 8.78 1.37
C GLN A 87 -7.29 8.36 1.33
N ASP A 88 -7.73 7.79 0.22
CA ASP A 88 -9.04 7.15 0.12
C ASP A 88 -9.00 5.78 0.79
N LEU A 89 -9.74 5.64 1.85
CA LEU A 89 -9.95 4.36 2.51
C LEU A 89 -10.65 3.41 1.54
N SER A 90 -9.89 2.52 0.91
CA SER A 90 -10.39 1.48 0.01
C SER A 90 -11.14 0.40 0.81
N ILE A 91 -12.26 0.81 1.43
CA ILE A 91 -13.13 -0.09 2.18
C ILE A 91 -14.33 -0.42 1.30
N PHE A 92 -14.63 -1.69 1.17
CA PHE A 92 -15.84 -2.16 0.52
C PHE A 92 -17.04 -1.97 1.45
N PRO A 93 -17.93 -0.99 1.17
CA PRO A 93 -19.01 -0.65 2.11
C PRO A 93 -20.06 -1.75 2.26
N ASN A 94 -20.12 -2.67 1.29
CA ASN A 94 -21.06 -3.80 1.28
C ASN A 94 -20.52 -5.02 2.02
N LEU A 95 -19.23 -5.02 2.38
CA LEU A 95 -18.58 -6.10 3.10
C LEU A 95 -18.55 -5.80 4.62
N THR A 96 -18.52 -6.86 5.41
CA THR A 96 -18.31 -6.78 6.86
C THR A 96 -16.86 -6.37 7.17
N VAL A 97 -16.58 -6.03 8.42
CA VAL A 97 -15.22 -5.73 8.90
C VAL A 97 -14.29 -6.92 8.66
N MET A 98 -14.74 -8.13 8.98
CA MET A 98 -13.99 -9.36 8.75
C MET A 98 -13.62 -9.55 7.28
N GLU A 99 -14.59 -9.36 6.38
CA GLU A 99 -14.39 -9.50 4.94
C GLU A 99 -13.43 -8.44 4.40
N ASN A 100 -13.56 -7.18 4.82
CA ASN A 100 -12.63 -6.11 4.46
C ASN A 100 -11.19 -6.39 4.90
N LEU A 101 -10.98 -6.96 6.08
CA LEU A 101 -9.65 -7.30 6.60
C LEU A 101 -9.05 -8.52 5.90
N ALA A 102 -9.89 -9.50 5.55
CA ALA A 102 -9.43 -10.78 5.00
C ALA A 102 -9.24 -10.76 3.48
N ILE A 103 -10.00 -9.95 2.73
CA ILE A 103 -10.05 -10.01 1.26
C ILE A 103 -8.68 -9.81 0.61
N ASN A 104 -7.87 -8.88 1.11
CA ASN A 104 -6.55 -8.61 0.56
C ASN A 104 -5.61 -9.82 0.71
N SER A 105 -5.68 -10.54 1.83
CA SER A 105 -4.87 -11.73 2.05
C SER A 105 -5.26 -12.88 1.11
N GLU A 106 -6.53 -13.01 0.78
CA GLU A 106 -7.02 -14.02 -0.15
C GLU A 106 -6.62 -13.71 -1.60
N ILE A 107 -6.72 -12.45 -2.01
CA ILE A 107 -6.31 -11.99 -3.34
C ILE A 107 -4.79 -12.21 -3.53
N THR A 108 -3.98 -11.80 -2.55
CA THR A 108 -2.52 -11.97 -2.60
C THR A 108 -2.11 -13.45 -2.65
N ALA A 109 -2.86 -14.32 -1.96
CA ALA A 109 -2.64 -15.75 -1.98
C ALA A 109 -3.25 -16.47 -3.20
N ASN A 110 -3.89 -15.74 -4.13
CA ASN A 110 -4.57 -16.25 -5.33
C ASN A 110 -5.56 -17.38 -5.02
N ARG A 111 -6.31 -17.27 -3.92
CA ARG A 111 -7.24 -18.29 -3.47
C ARG A 111 -8.64 -18.03 -4.02
N LYS A 112 -9.22 -19.07 -4.63
CA LYS A 112 -10.56 -19.00 -5.25
C LYS A 112 -11.70 -19.45 -4.32
N ILE A 113 -11.38 -20.08 -3.18
CA ILE A 113 -12.38 -20.63 -2.28
C ILE A 113 -12.41 -19.84 -0.98
N VAL A 114 -13.58 -19.29 -0.67
CA VAL A 114 -13.84 -18.57 0.58
C VAL A 114 -13.91 -19.54 1.75
N ASN A 115 -13.07 -19.33 2.76
CA ASN A 115 -13.11 -20.08 4.02
C ASN A 115 -13.35 -19.10 5.18
N ARG A 116 -14.58 -19.08 5.68
CA ARG A 116 -15.00 -18.13 6.72
C ARG A 116 -14.21 -18.26 8.03
N LYS A 117 -13.82 -19.47 8.44
CA LYS A 117 -13.00 -19.67 9.66
C LYS A 117 -11.61 -19.03 9.50
N ARG A 118 -11.00 -19.19 8.32
CA ARG A 118 -9.72 -18.57 8.02
C ARG A 118 -9.83 -17.03 7.96
N TRP A 119 -10.89 -16.50 7.38
CA TRP A 119 -11.15 -15.06 7.35
C TRP A 119 -11.29 -14.47 8.75
N GLU A 120 -12.03 -15.15 9.63
CA GLU A 120 -12.15 -14.77 11.05
C GLU A 120 -10.77 -14.76 11.74
N GLN A 121 -9.95 -15.77 11.50
CA GLN A 121 -8.61 -15.86 12.06
C GLN A 121 -7.72 -14.71 11.53
N THR A 122 -7.70 -14.49 10.22
CA THR A 122 -6.93 -13.40 9.59
C THR A 122 -7.34 -12.02 10.14
N ALA A 123 -8.65 -11.79 10.32
CA ALA A 123 -9.15 -10.54 10.85
C ALA A 123 -8.75 -10.34 12.32
N LYS A 124 -8.83 -11.39 13.15
CA LYS A 124 -8.37 -11.34 14.55
C LYS A 124 -6.86 -11.05 14.65
N GLU A 125 -6.05 -11.73 13.85
CA GLU A 125 -4.60 -11.49 13.80
C GLU A 125 -4.25 -10.07 13.36
N ALA A 126 -4.96 -9.53 12.38
CA ALA A 126 -4.77 -8.16 11.92
C ALA A 126 -5.10 -7.14 13.02
N LEU A 127 -6.18 -7.35 13.76
CA LEU A 127 -6.62 -6.46 14.82
C LEU A 127 -5.76 -6.57 16.08
N SER A 128 -5.32 -7.77 16.44
CA SER A 128 -4.42 -7.97 17.60
C SER A 128 -3.08 -7.24 17.43
N LYS A 129 -2.56 -7.11 16.18
CA LYS A 129 -1.33 -6.37 15.89
C LYS A 129 -1.42 -4.88 16.23
N ILE A 130 -2.62 -4.31 16.25
CA ILE A 130 -2.86 -2.91 16.61
C ILE A 130 -3.47 -2.77 18.01
N GLY A 131 -3.44 -3.84 18.84
CA GLY A 131 -3.95 -3.83 20.20
C GLY A 131 -5.47 -3.84 20.34
N TYR A 132 -6.20 -4.19 19.26
CA TYR A 132 -7.65 -4.29 19.27
C TYR A 132 -8.12 -5.73 19.44
N GLU A 133 -8.87 -6.01 20.50
CA GLU A 133 -9.64 -7.24 20.65
C GLU A 133 -11.08 -6.96 20.25
N ILE A 134 -11.56 -7.63 19.20
CA ILE A 134 -12.95 -7.51 18.75
C ILE A 134 -13.62 -8.88 18.83
N ASP A 135 -14.81 -8.89 19.38
CA ASP A 135 -15.63 -10.07 19.45
C ASP A 135 -16.15 -10.49 18.05
N ARG A 136 -16.71 -11.70 17.98
CA ARG A 136 -17.21 -12.31 16.75
C ARG A 136 -18.39 -11.53 16.14
N ILE A 137 -19.19 -10.85 16.96
CA ILE A 137 -20.37 -10.08 16.54
C ILE A 137 -19.93 -8.78 15.87
N SER A 138 -18.96 -8.10 16.45
CA SER A 138 -18.38 -6.86 15.90
C SER A 138 -17.68 -7.09 14.55
N LEU A 139 -17.00 -8.22 14.38
CA LEU A 139 -16.38 -8.59 13.09
C LEU A 139 -17.40 -8.82 11.97
N ALA A 140 -18.62 -9.27 12.31
CA ALA A 140 -19.69 -9.51 11.36
C ALA A 140 -20.53 -8.25 11.06
N SER A 141 -20.32 -7.14 11.78
CA SER A 141 -21.08 -5.91 11.59
C SER A 141 -20.62 -5.13 10.35
N ARG A 142 -21.58 -4.49 9.68
CA ARG A 142 -21.29 -3.54 8.61
C ARG A 142 -20.89 -2.19 9.21
N ARG A 143 -20.07 -1.43 8.50
CA ARG A 143 -19.35 -0.19 8.78
C ARG A 143 -20.00 0.92 9.63
N ARG A 144 -21.27 0.87 9.98
CA ARG A 144 -21.96 2.02 10.64
C ARG A 144 -21.40 2.45 12.00
N ARG A 145 -20.52 1.66 12.64
CA ARG A 145 -19.96 1.97 13.97
C ARG A 145 -18.48 2.38 14.03
N LEU A 146 -17.74 2.26 12.93
CA LEU A 146 -16.31 2.62 12.95
C LEU A 146 -16.02 4.09 12.61
N VAL A 147 -17.01 4.86 12.15
CA VAL A 147 -16.84 6.26 11.74
C VAL A 147 -16.95 7.25 12.91
N SER A 148 -17.35 6.82 14.10
CA SER A 148 -17.57 7.73 15.25
C SER A 148 -16.34 7.98 16.15
N VAL A 149 -15.17 7.48 15.79
CA VAL A 149 -13.95 7.60 16.64
C VAL A 149 -12.92 8.60 16.06
N SER A 150 -13.15 9.18 14.88
CA SER A 150 -12.14 10.02 14.21
C SER A 150 -12.55 11.47 13.95
N SER A 151 -13.48 12.04 14.73
CA SER A 151 -13.87 13.45 14.57
C SER A 151 -13.42 14.38 15.70
N ASP A 152 -12.57 13.89 16.63
CA ASP A 152 -12.02 14.74 17.70
C ASP A 152 -10.49 14.59 17.76
N LEU A 153 -9.80 15.22 16.81
CA LEU A 153 -8.40 15.71 16.93
C LEU A 153 -8.16 16.84 15.94
#